data_a2a3a5a92a50950ac0da234229a8114d
#
_entry.id   a2a3a5a92a50950ac0da234229a8114d
#
_cell.length_a   1.000
_cell.length_b   1.000
_cell.length_c   1.000
_cell.angle_alpha   90.00
_cell.angle_beta   90.00
_cell.angle_gamma   90.00
#
_symmetry.space_group_name_H-M   'P 1'
#
loop_
_entity.id
_entity.type
_entity.pdbx_description
1 polymer ?
#
loop_
_entity_poly.entity_id
_entity_poly.type
_entity_poly.pdbx_seq_one_letter_code
_entity_poly.pdbx_strand_id
1 'polypeptide(L)'
;MNEMVNLKINGVAVSVPKGSTILEAAKSIGVDIPTLCYMKDRNEIGACRICMVEANEGRGNRLVASCVYPVSEGMEVSTNSINVQKARKTTLELILSTHDRKCLSCVRSGNCELQKLCNEYGVEESVFDGEKPVYELDCSAPHMVRDNNKCILCRRCVAACNEQFVSVIGANNRGIDTNIGSVYDLKLGETGCISCGQCIVNCPVGALYEKDDTQKVWEALADPEKIVVVQTAPAVRVGLGEEFGYEMGTIVTGKMVAALKMLGFDGVFDTNFAADLTIMEEATEFLGRFNKGENLPLITSCSPGWIKFCEHYYPEFIPNLSSCKSPQGMFGSVAKTYYAEKMGLDPKDIFVVSVMPCTAKKFEAERTDHSAVAGLPDIDASITVRELARMIKKAGINFRMIPDAEFDSPFGLASGAGTIFGATGGVMEAALRTAYEVVTGNELEDFATFSAVRGVEGVKEATYNLNGTEVKVAVASGLANAKKVLEMVKSGEKKYDFIEIMACPGGCVNGGGQPIVPASVSNFVDVRAERAKGLYKDDENLPLRKSHKNPDVKAVYDEFFGEPGSHKAHHILHTGYTERTKY
;
A
#
# COMPACT_ATOMS: atom_id res chain seq x y z
N MET A 1 4.57 34.76 -13.37
CA MET A 1 4.87 34.87 -11.92
C MET A 1 3.54 34.86 -11.21
N ASN A 2 3.32 33.98 -10.26
CA ASN A 2 2.07 33.95 -9.50
C ASN A 2 2.02 35.23 -8.65
N GLU A 3 0.86 35.91 -8.62
CA GLU A 3 0.58 37.05 -7.76
C GLU A 3 0.77 36.62 -6.29
N MET A 4 1.60 37.38 -5.54
CA MET A 4 1.87 37.08 -4.13
C MET A 4 0.94 37.88 -3.25
N VAL A 5 0.54 37.31 -2.12
CA VAL A 5 -0.31 37.94 -1.09
C VAL A 5 0.51 38.03 0.20
N ASN A 6 0.48 39.22 0.83
CA ASN A 6 1.18 39.50 2.07
C ASN A 6 0.18 39.53 3.22
N LEU A 7 0.49 38.82 4.29
CA LEU A 7 -0.34 38.72 5.49
C LEU A 7 0.56 38.63 6.75
N LYS A 8 -0.06 38.65 7.92
CA LYS A 8 0.65 38.37 9.18
C LYS A 8 0.02 37.18 9.87
N ILE A 9 0.85 36.24 10.34
CA ILE A 9 0.42 35.11 11.17
C ILE A 9 1.15 35.19 12.52
N ASN A 10 0.41 35.31 13.61
CA ASN A 10 0.94 35.54 14.98
C ASN A 10 1.94 36.71 15.03
N GLY A 11 1.70 37.77 14.27
CA GLY A 11 2.58 38.96 14.16
C GLY A 11 3.76 38.82 13.19
N VAL A 12 4.02 37.60 12.64
CA VAL A 12 5.09 37.36 11.66
C VAL A 12 4.58 37.64 10.25
N ALA A 13 5.32 38.43 9.47
CA ALA A 13 4.99 38.72 8.08
C ALA A 13 5.24 37.49 7.19
N VAL A 14 4.29 37.18 6.33
CA VAL A 14 4.30 35.99 5.44
C VAL A 14 3.89 36.44 4.05
N SER A 15 4.57 35.93 3.01
CA SER A 15 4.22 36.15 1.61
C SER A 15 4.03 34.82 0.92
N VAL A 16 2.85 34.55 0.36
CA VAL A 16 2.49 33.29 -0.29
C VAL A 16 1.76 33.53 -1.60
N PRO A 17 1.73 32.56 -2.52
CA PRO A 17 0.95 32.68 -3.76
C PRO A 17 -0.53 32.94 -3.49
N LYS A 18 -1.14 33.77 -4.32
CA LYS A 18 -2.60 34.02 -4.30
C LYS A 18 -3.36 32.69 -4.49
N GLY A 19 -4.37 32.48 -3.68
CA GLY A 19 -5.15 31.25 -3.64
C GLY A 19 -4.65 30.23 -2.62
N SER A 20 -3.49 30.45 -1.97
CA SER A 20 -3.06 29.63 -0.83
C SER A 20 -4.07 29.74 0.32
N THR A 21 -4.19 28.68 1.11
CA THR A 21 -4.98 28.68 2.34
C THR A 21 -4.18 29.25 3.52
N ILE A 22 -4.88 29.65 4.59
CA ILE A 22 -4.21 30.06 5.85
C ILE A 22 -3.38 28.90 6.42
N LEU A 23 -3.83 27.66 6.27
CA LEU A 23 -3.09 26.46 6.71
C LEU A 23 -1.73 26.34 6.00
N GLU A 24 -1.70 26.52 4.68
CA GLU A 24 -0.47 26.47 3.88
C GLU A 24 0.46 27.65 4.21
N ALA A 25 -0.10 28.85 4.36
CA ALA A 25 0.67 30.03 4.76
C ALA A 25 1.30 29.86 6.15
N ALA A 26 0.57 29.29 7.12
CA ALA A 26 1.10 29.00 8.46
C ALA A 26 2.23 27.99 8.40
N LYS A 27 2.06 26.93 7.61
CA LYS A 27 3.09 25.89 7.45
C LYS A 27 4.38 26.42 6.83
N SER A 28 4.30 27.36 5.89
CA SER A 28 5.49 27.95 5.25
C SER A 28 6.43 28.69 6.22
N ILE A 29 5.93 29.09 7.39
CA ILE A 29 6.73 29.73 8.46
C ILE A 29 6.90 28.83 9.70
N GLY A 30 6.65 27.50 9.56
CA GLY A 30 6.85 26.55 10.65
C GLY A 30 5.76 26.55 11.73
N VAL A 31 4.59 27.17 11.48
CA VAL A 31 3.43 27.15 12.39
C VAL A 31 2.52 25.98 12.03
N ASP A 32 2.44 24.99 12.90
CA ASP A 32 1.56 23.83 12.73
C ASP A 32 0.15 24.09 13.27
N ILE A 33 -0.84 24.06 12.39
CA ILE A 33 -2.26 24.14 12.76
C ILE A 33 -2.83 22.70 12.70
N PRO A 34 -3.45 22.19 13.79
CA PRO A 34 -3.95 20.83 13.83
C PRO A 34 -5.10 20.60 12.85
N THR A 35 -5.16 19.41 12.28
CA THR A 35 -6.24 18.97 11.36
C THR A 35 -6.63 17.54 11.64
N LEU A 36 -7.88 17.14 11.33
CA LEU A 36 -8.33 15.75 11.36
C LEU A 36 -8.98 15.30 10.05
N CYS A 37 -9.62 16.20 9.30
CA CYS A 37 -10.24 15.83 8.02
C CYS A 37 -9.37 16.18 6.80
N TYR A 38 -8.46 17.13 6.92
CA TYR A 38 -7.70 17.65 5.79
C TYR A 38 -6.72 16.61 5.22
N MET A 39 -6.77 16.46 3.91
CA MET A 39 -5.73 15.83 3.08
C MET A 39 -5.52 16.75 1.87
N LYS A 40 -4.30 17.23 1.71
CA LYS A 40 -3.93 18.17 0.64
C LYS A 40 -4.31 17.60 -0.73
N ASP A 41 -4.93 18.43 -1.56
CA ASP A 41 -5.38 18.13 -2.93
C ASP A 41 -6.41 16.96 -3.04
N ARG A 42 -6.85 16.38 -1.91
CA ARG A 42 -7.73 15.21 -1.90
C ARG A 42 -9.00 15.37 -1.06
N ASN A 43 -8.90 15.96 0.13
CA ASN A 43 -10.03 16.12 1.05
C ASN A 43 -9.99 17.44 1.79
N GLU A 44 -10.34 18.52 1.10
CA GLU A 44 -10.32 19.91 1.60
C GLU A 44 -11.74 20.40 1.89
N ILE A 45 -12.44 19.70 2.80
CA ILE A 45 -13.87 19.91 3.05
C ILE A 45 -14.20 20.73 4.30
N GLY A 46 -13.20 21.06 5.13
CA GLY A 46 -13.37 21.87 6.34
C GLY A 46 -14.34 21.29 7.38
N ALA A 47 -14.61 19.96 7.36
CA ALA A 47 -15.68 19.32 8.14
C ALA A 47 -15.40 19.26 9.64
N CYS A 48 -14.17 18.91 10.06
CA CYS A 48 -13.87 18.64 11.47
C CYS A 48 -13.73 19.88 12.36
N ARG A 49 -13.49 21.06 11.78
CA ARG A 49 -13.32 22.35 12.50
C ARG A 49 -12.18 22.40 13.52
N ILE A 50 -11.27 21.44 13.51
CA ILE A 50 -10.08 21.46 14.40
C ILE A 50 -9.07 22.53 13.98
N CYS A 51 -9.00 22.85 12.70
CA CYS A 51 -8.09 23.84 12.15
C CYS A 51 -8.54 25.31 12.35
N MET A 52 -9.45 25.60 13.29
CA MET A 52 -9.93 26.96 13.54
C MET A 52 -8.81 27.90 13.92
N VAL A 53 -8.84 29.10 13.34
CA VAL A 53 -7.97 30.26 13.64
C VAL A 53 -8.81 31.51 13.69
N GLU A 54 -8.31 32.58 14.33
CA GLU A 54 -8.88 33.91 14.17
C GLU A 54 -8.23 34.62 12.99
N ALA A 55 -9.05 35.14 12.07
CA ALA A 55 -8.61 35.96 10.94
C ALA A 55 -9.29 37.32 10.99
N ASN A 56 -8.53 38.39 10.72
CA ASN A 56 -8.97 39.77 10.63
C ASN A 56 -8.60 40.34 9.25
N GLU A 57 -9.60 40.79 8.52
CA GLU A 57 -9.49 41.43 7.21
C GLU A 57 -9.93 42.92 7.30
N GLY A 58 -9.69 43.57 8.45
CA GLY A 58 -10.10 44.94 8.70
C GLY A 58 -11.54 45.13 9.22
N ARG A 59 -12.26 44.00 9.48
CA ARG A 59 -13.65 44.00 9.97
C ARG A 59 -13.80 43.32 11.33
N GLY A 60 -12.70 43.18 12.07
CA GLY A 60 -12.64 42.46 13.35
C GLY A 60 -12.33 40.98 13.20
N ASN A 61 -12.01 40.35 14.33
CA ASN A 61 -11.60 38.94 14.38
C ASN A 61 -12.78 38.01 14.17
N ARG A 62 -12.59 37.01 13.33
CA ARG A 62 -13.57 35.93 13.06
C ARG A 62 -12.88 34.56 13.15
N LEU A 63 -13.56 33.58 13.73
CA LEU A 63 -13.11 32.18 13.70
C LEU A 63 -13.38 31.58 12.33
N VAL A 64 -12.33 31.15 11.65
CA VAL A 64 -12.40 30.52 10.32
C VAL A 64 -11.65 29.17 10.29
N ALA A 65 -12.02 28.28 9.39
CA ALA A 65 -11.32 27.01 9.20
C ALA A 65 -10.14 27.22 8.25
N SER A 66 -8.93 27.24 8.77
CA SER A 66 -7.70 27.57 8.03
C SER A 66 -7.41 26.68 6.82
N CYS A 67 -7.86 25.43 6.84
CA CYS A 67 -7.62 24.47 5.75
C CYS A 67 -8.40 24.74 4.45
N VAL A 68 -9.41 25.61 4.50
CA VAL A 68 -10.26 25.97 3.34
C VAL A 68 -10.43 27.47 3.18
N TYR A 69 -9.88 28.29 4.09
CA TYR A 69 -10.02 29.74 4.03
C TYR A 69 -8.82 30.35 3.28
N PRO A 70 -9.07 31.02 2.13
CA PRO A 70 -7.99 31.61 1.33
C PRO A 70 -7.38 32.84 2.04
N VAL A 71 -6.10 33.05 1.79
CA VAL A 71 -5.41 34.28 2.27
C VAL A 71 -5.83 35.50 1.48
N SER A 72 -5.81 36.68 2.12
CA SER A 72 -6.03 37.98 1.48
C SER A 72 -4.96 38.98 1.89
N GLU A 73 -4.75 40.01 1.06
CA GLU A 73 -3.75 41.06 1.30
C GLU A 73 -4.04 41.80 2.60
N GLY A 74 -3.02 41.96 3.43
CA GLY A 74 -3.10 42.65 4.73
C GLY A 74 -3.84 41.87 5.83
N MET A 75 -4.24 40.60 5.60
CA MET A 75 -4.90 39.75 6.60
C MET A 75 -4.00 39.57 7.83
N GLU A 76 -4.59 39.62 9.02
CA GLU A 76 -3.93 39.27 10.27
C GLU A 76 -4.56 38.00 10.84
N VAL A 77 -3.73 36.96 11.12
CA VAL A 77 -4.17 35.66 11.62
C VAL A 77 -3.57 35.38 12.98
N SER A 78 -4.40 34.95 13.93
CA SER A 78 -3.97 34.39 15.21
C SER A 78 -4.31 32.89 15.26
N THR A 79 -3.30 32.06 15.48
CA THR A 79 -3.44 30.59 15.52
C THR A 79 -3.56 30.04 16.93
N ASN A 80 -3.35 30.86 17.97
CA ASN A 80 -3.20 30.43 19.37
C ASN A 80 -3.93 31.33 20.39
N SER A 81 -4.89 32.16 19.95
CA SER A 81 -5.68 32.99 20.88
C SER A 81 -6.53 32.11 21.82
N ILE A 82 -6.98 32.70 22.94
CA ILE A 82 -7.89 32.04 23.90
C ILE A 82 -9.15 31.54 23.20
N ASN A 83 -9.71 32.29 22.25
CA ASN A 83 -10.89 31.90 21.50
C ASN A 83 -10.63 30.70 20.60
N VAL A 84 -9.46 30.68 19.93
CA VAL A 84 -9.03 29.54 19.12
C VAL A 84 -8.87 28.27 19.97
N GLN A 85 -8.21 28.37 21.12
CA GLN A 85 -8.04 27.23 22.05
C GLN A 85 -9.38 26.71 22.56
N LYS A 86 -10.29 27.58 22.97
CA LYS A 86 -11.64 27.22 23.39
C LYS A 86 -12.44 26.54 22.25
N ALA A 87 -12.39 27.11 21.04
CA ALA A 87 -13.08 26.56 19.88
C ALA A 87 -12.59 25.14 19.54
N ARG A 88 -11.27 24.89 19.57
CA ARG A 88 -10.69 23.57 19.32
C ARG A 88 -11.04 22.57 20.43
N LYS A 89 -10.96 22.98 21.71
CA LYS A 89 -11.34 22.14 22.84
C LYS A 89 -12.80 21.72 22.75
N THR A 90 -13.73 22.64 22.56
CA THR A 90 -15.16 22.35 22.38
C THR A 90 -15.42 21.45 21.18
N THR A 91 -14.69 21.64 20.08
CA THR A 91 -14.80 20.76 18.89
C THR A 91 -14.35 19.34 19.20
N LEU A 92 -13.25 19.15 19.95
CA LEU A 92 -12.79 17.82 20.38
C LEU A 92 -13.81 17.14 21.31
N GLU A 93 -14.39 17.88 22.27
CA GLU A 93 -15.44 17.39 23.15
C GLU A 93 -16.68 16.94 22.35
N LEU A 94 -17.10 17.71 21.34
CA LEU A 94 -18.18 17.33 20.43
C LEU A 94 -17.86 16.05 19.64
N ILE A 95 -16.64 15.91 19.13
CA ILE A 95 -16.20 14.69 18.43
C ILE A 95 -16.23 13.49 19.39
N LEU A 96 -15.76 13.66 20.63
CA LEU A 96 -15.77 12.61 21.65
C LEU A 96 -17.17 12.22 22.10
N SER A 97 -18.17 13.10 21.96
CA SER A 97 -19.54 12.83 22.42
C SER A 97 -20.17 11.59 21.77
N THR A 98 -19.79 11.29 20.51
CA THR A 98 -20.27 10.11 19.76
C THR A 98 -19.21 9.03 19.55
N HIS A 99 -17.95 9.29 19.91
CA HIS A 99 -16.83 8.36 19.71
C HIS A 99 -16.76 7.30 20.82
N ASP A 100 -16.54 6.01 20.47
CA ASP A 100 -16.22 4.96 21.44
C ASP A 100 -14.81 5.14 21.99
N ARG A 101 -14.71 5.53 23.27
CA ARG A 101 -13.47 5.91 23.97
C ARG A 101 -12.69 4.73 24.59
N LYS A 102 -12.89 3.50 24.12
CA LYS A 102 -12.13 2.33 24.57
C LYS A 102 -10.69 2.35 24.03
N CYS A 103 -9.95 3.41 24.34
CA CYS A 103 -8.60 3.64 23.80
C CYS A 103 -7.60 2.55 24.17
N LEU A 104 -7.66 1.97 25.37
CA LEU A 104 -6.72 0.94 25.82
C LEU A 104 -6.76 -0.34 25.00
N SER A 105 -7.92 -0.69 24.44
CA SER A 105 -8.11 -1.86 23.56
C SER A 105 -8.19 -1.48 22.07
N CYS A 106 -7.99 -0.22 21.73
CA CYS A 106 -8.07 0.25 20.35
C CYS A 106 -6.78 -0.07 19.58
N VAL A 107 -6.92 -0.56 18.35
CA VAL A 107 -5.79 -0.85 17.45
C VAL A 107 -4.92 0.37 17.14
N ARG A 108 -5.45 1.59 17.34
CA ARG A 108 -4.74 2.86 17.14
C ARG A 108 -4.24 3.48 18.46
N SER A 109 -4.27 2.76 19.58
CA SER A 109 -3.74 3.26 20.86
C SER A 109 -2.26 3.67 20.72
N GLY A 110 -1.94 4.90 21.14
CA GLY A 110 -0.58 5.45 21.02
C GLY A 110 -0.21 6.07 19.67
N ASN A 111 -0.98 5.82 18.57
CA ASN A 111 -0.75 6.44 17.27
C ASN A 111 -2.03 7.02 16.63
N CYS A 112 -3.03 7.34 17.44
CA CYS A 112 -4.31 7.95 17.03
C CYS A 112 -4.19 9.48 16.98
N GLU A 113 -4.53 10.09 15.83
CA GLU A 113 -4.49 11.56 15.68
C GLU A 113 -5.48 12.25 16.62
N LEU A 114 -6.67 11.66 16.87
CA LEU A 114 -7.64 12.19 17.82
C LEU A 114 -7.13 12.12 19.27
N GLN A 115 -6.60 10.97 19.69
CA GLN A 115 -6.04 10.78 21.04
C GLN A 115 -4.91 11.79 21.33
N LYS A 116 -4.01 11.99 20.37
CA LYS A 116 -2.95 12.98 20.46
C LYS A 116 -3.50 14.39 20.71
N LEU A 117 -4.49 14.81 19.92
CA LEU A 117 -5.10 16.14 20.07
C LEU A 117 -5.86 16.28 21.40
N CYS A 118 -6.58 15.27 21.85
CA CYS A 118 -7.24 15.30 23.16
C CYS A 118 -6.22 15.51 24.29
N ASN A 119 -5.07 14.83 24.23
CA ASN A 119 -3.99 15.02 25.20
C ASN A 119 -3.41 16.45 25.14
N GLU A 120 -3.15 16.98 23.94
CA GLU A 120 -2.60 18.33 23.75
C GLU A 120 -3.53 19.44 24.24
N TYR A 121 -4.86 19.26 24.11
CA TYR A 121 -5.86 20.26 24.54
C TYR A 121 -6.47 20.00 25.92
N GLY A 122 -5.98 18.98 26.65
CA GLY A 122 -6.49 18.62 27.98
C GLY A 122 -7.97 18.26 27.96
N VAL A 123 -8.38 17.43 26.98
CA VAL A 123 -9.75 16.92 26.86
C VAL A 123 -9.76 15.48 27.37
N GLU A 124 -10.27 15.28 28.57
CA GLU A 124 -10.35 13.96 29.20
C GLU A 124 -11.67 13.27 28.91
N GLU A 125 -12.77 14.03 29.02
CA GLU A 125 -14.13 13.57 28.80
C GLU A 125 -14.94 14.55 27.95
N SER A 126 -16.03 14.07 27.35
CA SER A 126 -17.00 14.97 26.73
C SER A 126 -17.94 15.53 27.78
N VAL A 127 -18.17 16.84 27.73
CA VAL A 127 -19.20 17.51 28.54
C VAL A 127 -20.58 17.42 27.89
N PHE A 128 -20.68 16.88 26.69
CA PHE A 128 -21.92 16.71 25.94
C PHE A 128 -22.45 15.30 26.13
N ASP A 129 -23.60 15.17 26.78
CA ASP A 129 -24.32 13.92 26.93
C ASP A 129 -25.51 13.88 25.97
N GLY A 130 -25.90 12.67 25.57
CA GLY A 130 -27.04 12.45 24.69
C GLY A 130 -27.07 11.04 24.11
N GLU A 131 -28.05 10.80 23.27
CA GLU A 131 -28.18 9.55 22.53
C GLU A 131 -27.01 9.40 21.54
N LYS A 132 -26.44 8.18 21.49
CA LYS A 132 -25.33 7.83 20.59
C LYS A 132 -25.79 6.75 19.64
N PRO A 133 -25.53 6.88 18.34
CA PRO A 133 -25.73 5.75 17.44
C PRO A 133 -24.77 4.62 17.82
N VAL A 134 -25.26 3.39 17.71
CA VAL A 134 -24.48 2.16 17.95
C VAL A 134 -24.49 1.34 16.67
N TYR A 135 -23.32 0.96 16.22
CA TYR A 135 -23.13 0.21 14.98
C TYR A 135 -22.51 -1.16 15.25
N GLU A 136 -22.95 -2.16 14.51
CA GLU A 136 -22.28 -3.46 14.46
C GLU A 136 -20.94 -3.35 13.74
N LEU A 137 -19.99 -4.21 14.11
CA LEU A 137 -18.72 -4.33 13.40
C LEU A 137 -18.97 -5.01 12.05
N ASP A 138 -18.46 -4.41 11.00
CA ASP A 138 -18.43 -5.03 9.68
C ASP A 138 -17.09 -5.76 9.48
N CYS A 139 -17.13 -7.08 9.64
CA CYS A 139 -15.99 -8.00 9.45
C CYS A 139 -16.14 -8.83 8.17
N SER A 140 -17.03 -8.47 7.25
CA SER A 140 -17.38 -9.25 6.06
C SER A 140 -16.24 -9.30 5.03
N ALA A 141 -15.43 -8.26 4.97
CA ALA A 141 -14.30 -8.22 4.04
C ALA A 141 -13.11 -9.04 4.60
N PRO A 142 -12.38 -9.80 3.75
CA PRO A 142 -11.25 -10.61 4.20
C PRO A 142 -10.07 -9.79 4.74
N HIS A 143 -9.96 -8.55 4.34
CA HIS A 143 -8.78 -7.71 4.54
C HIS A 143 -8.92 -6.66 5.65
N MET A 144 -10.14 -6.32 6.08
CA MET A 144 -10.36 -5.23 7.03
C MET A 144 -11.63 -5.38 7.86
N VAL A 145 -11.63 -4.65 8.98
CA VAL A 145 -12.79 -4.41 9.83
C VAL A 145 -13.19 -2.94 9.77
N ARG A 146 -14.50 -2.66 9.72
CA ARG A 146 -15.09 -1.33 9.84
C ARG A 146 -15.85 -1.20 11.15
N ASP A 147 -15.43 -0.24 11.98
CA ASP A 147 -16.03 0.09 13.28
C ASP A 147 -16.52 1.54 13.27
N ASN A 148 -17.79 1.73 12.90
CA ASN A 148 -18.38 3.07 12.85
C ASN A 148 -18.57 3.71 14.24
N ASN A 149 -18.48 2.96 15.35
CA ASN A 149 -18.51 3.53 16.70
C ASN A 149 -17.31 4.42 17.00
N LYS A 150 -16.22 4.24 16.23
CA LYS A 150 -14.99 5.05 16.31
C LYS A 150 -14.86 6.07 15.17
N CYS A 151 -15.86 6.15 14.28
CA CYS A 151 -15.80 7.06 13.15
C CYS A 151 -16.06 8.51 13.58
N ILE A 152 -15.21 9.43 13.13
CA ILE A 152 -15.34 10.87 13.37
C ILE A 152 -15.87 11.64 12.15
N LEU A 153 -16.39 10.95 11.16
CA LEU A 153 -17.01 11.48 9.94
C LEU A 153 -16.09 12.44 9.13
N CYS A 154 -14.79 12.26 9.22
CA CYS A 154 -13.80 13.12 8.54
C CYS A 154 -13.76 12.91 7.02
N ARG A 155 -14.34 11.82 6.50
CA ARG A 155 -14.43 11.45 5.07
C ARG A 155 -13.10 11.25 4.34
N ARG A 156 -11.97 11.15 5.03
CA ARG A 156 -10.67 10.83 4.39
C ARG A 156 -10.71 9.50 3.64
N CYS A 157 -11.36 8.48 4.21
CA CYS A 157 -11.51 7.18 3.58
C CYS A 157 -12.38 7.23 2.31
N VAL A 158 -13.42 8.07 2.30
CA VAL A 158 -14.27 8.30 1.12
C VAL A 158 -13.43 8.92 -0.01
N ALA A 159 -12.67 9.99 0.31
CA ALA A 159 -11.79 10.62 -0.66
C ALA A 159 -10.75 9.64 -1.23
N ALA A 160 -10.10 8.84 -0.37
CA ALA A 160 -9.15 7.82 -0.81
C ALA A 160 -9.78 6.72 -1.69
N CYS A 161 -11.03 6.33 -1.41
CA CYS A 161 -11.76 5.36 -2.23
C CYS A 161 -12.16 5.95 -3.59
N ASN A 162 -12.53 7.23 -3.62
CA ASN A 162 -12.85 7.93 -4.86
C ASN A 162 -11.60 8.14 -5.75
N GLU A 163 -10.45 8.42 -5.14
CA GLU A 163 -9.16 8.52 -5.83
C GLU A 163 -8.77 7.20 -6.51
N GLN A 164 -9.17 6.06 -5.94
CA GLN A 164 -9.00 4.74 -6.55
C GLN A 164 -10.08 4.42 -7.60
N PHE A 165 -10.98 5.33 -7.88
CA PHE A 165 -12.09 5.14 -8.82
C PHE A 165 -13.01 3.94 -8.50
N VAL A 166 -13.04 3.51 -7.25
CA VAL A 166 -13.86 2.39 -6.77
C VAL A 166 -15.15 2.88 -6.12
N SER A 167 -15.05 3.92 -5.27
CA SER A 167 -16.18 4.65 -4.67
C SER A 167 -17.26 3.79 -3.99
N VAL A 168 -16.85 2.67 -3.38
CA VAL A 168 -17.79 1.73 -2.72
C VAL A 168 -18.21 2.18 -1.33
N ILE A 169 -17.53 3.19 -0.75
CA ILE A 169 -17.88 3.76 0.55
C ILE A 169 -18.20 5.24 0.43
N GLY A 170 -19.21 5.67 1.18
CA GLY A 170 -19.70 7.04 1.19
C GLY A 170 -20.32 7.40 2.54
N ALA A 171 -20.86 8.62 2.64
CA ALA A 171 -21.66 9.02 3.79
C ALA A 171 -23.12 8.62 3.55
N ASN A 172 -23.65 7.74 4.41
CA ASN A 172 -25.04 7.34 4.43
C ASN A 172 -25.79 8.13 5.51
N ASN A 173 -27.12 8.24 5.37
CA ASN A 173 -28.01 8.91 6.28
C ASN A 173 -27.71 10.41 6.49
N ARG A 174 -28.24 11.01 7.55
CA ARG A 174 -28.05 12.43 7.89
C ARG A 174 -28.17 12.67 9.39
N GLY A 175 -27.73 13.85 9.84
CA GLY A 175 -27.78 14.22 11.26
C GLY A 175 -26.92 13.30 12.11
N ILE A 176 -27.44 12.91 13.27
CA ILE A 176 -26.75 12.02 14.22
C ILE A 176 -26.55 10.60 13.66
N ASP A 177 -27.43 10.15 12.77
CA ASP A 177 -27.38 8.82 12.16
C ASP A 177 -26.40 8.73 10.98
N THR A 178 -25.71 9.83 10.65
CA THR A 178 -24.71 9.81 9.58
C THR A 178 -23.61 8.80 9.90
N ASN A 179 -23.35 7.89 8.96
CA ASN A 179 -22.26 6.94 9.06
C ASN A 179 -21.46 6.85 7.75
N ILE A 180 -20.30 6.24 7.80
CA ILE A 180 -19.53 5.89 6.60
C ILE A 180 -19.87 4.43 6.27
N GLY A 181 -20.60 4.24 5.19
CA GLY A 181 -21.15 2.96 4.77
C GLY A 181 -20.93 2.67 3.30
N SER A 182 -21.50 1.56 2.87
CA SER A 182 -21.57 1.17 1.46
C SER A 182 -22.95 1.51 0.91
N VAL A 183 -23.14 1.42 -0.42
CA VAL A 183 -24.45 1.61 -1.06
C VAL A 183 -25.48 0.64 -0.48
N TYR A 184 -26.69 1.11 -0.23
CA TYR A 184 -27.78 0.34 0.37
C TYR A 184 -27.45 -0.33 1.72
N ASP A 185 -26.49 0.21 2.46
CA ASP A 185 -25.96 -0.35 3.71
C ASP A 185 -25.44 -1.81 3.59
N LEU A 186 -25.09 -2.25 2.38
CA LEU A 186 -24.43 -3.54 2.15
C LEU A 186 -23.14 -3.65 3.00
N LYS A 187 -22.84 -4.85 3.43
CA LYS A 187 -21.56 -5.14 4.07
C LYS A 187 -20.44 -4.97 3.05
N LEU A 188 -19.25 -4.56 3.49
CA LEU A 188 -18.15 -4.23 2.60
C LEU A 188 -17.70 -5.41 1.72
N GLY A 189 -17.77 -6.63 2.27
CA GLY A 189 -17.45 -7.87 1.53
C GLY A 189 -18.42 -8.20 0.39
N GLU A 190 -19.61 -7.59 0.39
CA GLU A 190 -20.65 -7.79 -0.62
C GLU A 190 -20.60 -6.75 -1.75
N THR A 191 -19.59 -5.88 -1.75
CA THR A 191 -19.43 -4.80 -2.72
C THR A 191 -18.24 -5.03 -3.64
N GLY A 192 -18.14 -4.24 -4.70
CA GLY A 192 -16.96 -4.21 -5.58
C GLY A 192 -15.69 -3.64 -4.93
N CYS A 193 -15.53 -3.78 -3.60
CA CYS A 193 -14.33 -3.36 -2.89
C CYS A 193 -13.12 -4.17 -3.34
N ILE A 194 -12.07 -3.48 -3.76
CA ILE A 194 -10.84 -4.09 -4.31
C ILE A 194 -9.79 -4.44 -3.25
N SER A 195 -10.11 -4.32 -1.99
CA SER A 195 -9.24 -4.67 -0.84
C SER A 195 -7.92 -3.89 -0.73
N CYS A 196 -7.77 -2.74 -1.41
CA CYS A 196 -6.50 -1.99 -1.47
C CYS A 196 -6.04 -1.37 -0.14
N GLY A 197 -6.93 -1.20 0.85
CA GLY A 197 -6.61 -0.64 2.17
C GLY A 197 -6.24 0.85 2.20
N GLN A 198 -6.40 1.60 1.11
CA GLN A 198 -6.11 3.04 1.11
C GLN A 198 -7.01 3.82 2.08
N CYS A 199 -8.22 3.33 2.34
CA CYS A 199 -9.11 3.86 3.37
C CYS A 199 -8.56 3.66 4.79
N ILE A 200 -7.82 2.58 5.05
CA ILE A 200 -7.21 2.26 6.35
C ILE A 200 -6.08 3.25 6.65
N VAL A 201 -5.10 3.38 5.74
CA VAL A 201 -3.91 4.22 5.96
C VAL A 201 -4.25 5.71 6.05
N ASN A 202 -5.39 6.13 5.51
CA ASN A 202 -5.87 7.50 5.59
C ASN A 202 -6.83 7.75 6.79
N CYS A 203 -7.23 6.71 7.54
CA CYS A 203 -8.12 6.89 8.71
C CYS A 203 -7.33 7.47 9.89
N PRO A 204 -7.73 8.64 10.46
CA PRO A 204 -7.02 9.27 11.58
C PRO A 204 -7.27 8.59 12.93
N VAL A 205 -8.24 7.67 12.99
CA VAL A 205 -8.69 6.97 14.20
C VAL A 205 -8.79 5.45 13.95
N GLY A 206 -9.26 4.68 14.93
CA GLY A 206 -9.41 3.22 14.83
C GLY A 206 -10.72 2.74 14.20
N ALA A 207 -11.35 3.54 13.32
CA ALA A 207 -12.61 3.16 12.68
C ALA A 207 -12.44 2.16 11.52
N LEU A 208 -11.29 2.18 10.86
CA LEU A 208 -10.92 1.26 9.80
C LEU A 208 -9.54 0.68 10.11
N TYR A 209 -9.44 -0.63 10.11
CA TYR A 209 -8.17 -1.33 10.39
C TYR A 209 -8.13 -2.67 9.67
N GLU A 210 -6.93 -3.21 9.47
CA GLU A 210 -6.75 -4.53 8.88
C GLU A 210 -7.33 -5.63 9.77
N LYS A 211 -7.92 -6.66 9.16
CA LYS A 211 -8.32 -7.88 9.87
C LYS A 211 -7.06 -8.57 10.40
N ASP A 212 -7.03 -8.86 11.69
CA ASP A 212 -5.83 -9.39 12.35
C ASP A 212 -5.70 -10.90 12.14
N ASP A 213 -4.67 -11.32 11.43
CA ASP A 213 -4.33 -12.73 11.20
C ASP A 213 -3.12 -13.20 12.04
N THR A 214 -2.61 -12.35 12.96
CA THR A 214 -1.45 -12.71 13.79
C THR A 214 -1.71 -13.91 14.70
N GLN A 215 -2.96 -14.10 15.12
CA GLN A 215 -3.32 -15.25 15.95
C GLN A 215 -3.13 -16.58 15.23
N LYS A 216 -3.50 -16.66 13.93
CA LYS A 216 -3.24 -17.85 13.09
C LYS A 216 -1.75 -18.18 13.02
N VAL A 217 -0.92 -17.13 12.91
CA VAL A 217 0.54 -17.29 12.85
C VAL A 217 1.09 -17.77 14.21
N TRP A 218 0.63 -17.19 15.33
CA TRP A 218 1.04 -17.64 16.66
C TRP A 218 0.63 -19.10 16.95
N GLU A 219 -0.55 -19.52 16.52
CA GLU A 219 -1.03 -20.90 16.65
C GLU A 219 -0.16 -21.85 15.83
N ALA A 220 0.19 -21.49 14.59
CA ALA A 220 1.07 -22.29 13.75
C ALA A 220 2.49 -22.40 14.34
N LEU A 221 3.07 -21.29 14.84
CA LEU A 221 4.39 -21.30 15.47
C LEU A 221 4.43 -22.11 16.79
N ALA A 222 3.29 -22.32 17.43
CA ALA A 222 3.18 -23.13 18.64
C ALA A 222 2.90 -24.62 18.37
N ASP A 223 2.56 -24.98 17.13
CA ASP A 223 2.25 -26.35 16.72
C ASP A 223 3.54 -27.08 16.30
N PRO A 224 4.01 -28.08 17.06
CA PRO A 224 5.26 -28.80 16.76
C PRO A 224 5.17 -29.68 15.49
N GLU A 225 3.96 -29.92 14.95
CA GLU A 225 3.77 -30.67 13.71
C GLU A 225 3.86 -29.78 12.46
N LYS A 226 3.94 -28.45 12.63
CA LYS A 226 4.05 -27.50 11.53
C LYS A 226 5.48 -27.02 11.30
N ILE A 227 5.83 -26.90 10.05
CA ILE A 227 7.03 -26.20 9.58
C ILE A 227 6.57 -24.84 9.09
N VAL A 228 6.82 -23.81 9.88
CA VAL A 228 6.32 -22.45 9.60
C VAL A 228 7.37 -21.64 8.86
N VAL A 229 7.15 -21.41 7.58
CA VAL A 229 8.03 -20.61 6.74
C VAL A 229 7.42 -19.23 6.47
N VAL A 230 8.27 -18.21 6.40
CA VAL A 230 7.83 -16.83 6.14
C VAL A 230 8.57 -16.21 4.97
N GLN A 231 7.83 -15.48 4.14
CA GLN A 231 8.37 -14.63 3.09
C GLN A 231 8.07 -13.16 3.36
N THR A 232 8.98 -12.27 2.97
CA THR A 232 8.82 -10.82 3.15
C THR A 232 8.89 -10.07 1.83
N ALA A 233 7.86 -9.27 1.54
CA ALA A 233 7.81 -8.47 0.31
C ALA A 233 8.86 -7.34 0.31
N PRO A 234 9.32 -6.88 -0.89
CA PRO A 234 10.37 -5.87 -1.03
C PRO A 234 10.13 -4.61 -0.21
N ALA A 235 8.90 -4.05 -0.24
CA ALA A 235 8.58 -2.80 0.43
C ALA A 235 8.42 -2.92 1.97
N VAL A 236 8.50 -4.13 2.55
CA VAL A 236 8.50 -4.31 4.01
C VAL A 236 9.78 -3.76 4.62
N ARG A 237 10.94 -4.00 3.96
CA ARG A 237 12.26 -3.59 4.45
C ARG A 237 12.45 -2.08 4.56
N VAL A 238 11.69 -1.28 3.82
CA VAL A 238 11.75 0.19 3.85
C VAL A 238 10.60 0.83 4.65
N GLY A 239 9.63 0.03 5.12
CA GLY A 239 8.50 0.51 5.92
C GLY A 239 8.58 0.10 7.39
N LEU A 240 8.99 -1.15 7.68
CA LEU A 240 8.95 -1.73 9.03
C LEU A 240 9.69 -0.89 10.07
N GLY A 241 10.82 -0.28 9.70
CA GLY A 241 11.62 0.55 10.59
C GLY A 241 10.85 1.72 11.20
N GLU A 242 9.88 2.30 10.48
CA GLU A 242 9.06 3.42 10.95
C GLU A 242 8.27 3.06 12.23
N GLU A 243 7.83 1.81 12.36
CA GLU A 243 7.14 1.31 13.57
C GLU A 243 8.04 1.24 14.82
N PHE A 244 9.34 1.36 14.63
CA PHE A 244 10.38 1.33 15.66
C PHE A 244 11.19 2.63 15.73
N GLY A 245 10.70 3.72 15.12
CA GLY A 245 11.26 5.06 15.19
C GLY A 245 12.50 5.27 14.31
N TYR A 246 12.69 4.49 13.26
CA TYR A 246 13.64 4.79 12.19
C TYR A 246 13.08 5.87 11.25
N GLU A 247 13.96 6.55 10.56
CA GLU A 247 13.56 7.49 9.51
C GLU A 247 12.87 6.74 8.35
N MET A 248 11.94 7.43 7.71
CA MET A 248 11.16 6.91 6.58
C MET A 248 12.08 6.43 5.45
N GLY A 249 11.80 5.25 4.90
CA GLY A 249 12.58 4.67 3.83
C GLY A 249 13.91 4.03 4.26
N THR A 250 14.21 3.98 5.58
CA THR A 250 15.39 3.28 6.09
C THR A 250 15.29 1.78 5.81
N ILE A 251 16.34 1.22 5.24
CA ILE A 251 16.44 -0.23 4.96
C ILE A 251 16.75 -0.95 6.28
N VAL A 252 15.90 -1.90 6.68
CA VAL A 252 16.06 -2.69 7.91
C VAL A 252 16.03 -4.20 7.65
N THR A 253 16.48 -4.64 6.48
CA THR A 253 16.42 -6.05 6.03
C THR A 253 17.02 -7.00 7.07
N GLY A 254 18.26 -6.79 7.49
CA GLY A 254 18.93 -7.69 8.44
C GLY A 254 18.23 -7.77 9.79
N LYS A 255 17.74 -6.63 10.32
CA LYS A 255 16.96 -6.60 11.57
C LYS A 255 15.59 -7.26 11.42
N MET A 256 14.94 -7.10 10.29
CA MET A 256 13.68 -7.76 9.97
C MET A 256 13.86 -9.28 9.98
N VAL A 257 14.87 -9.79 9.30
CA VAL A 257 15.19 -11.23 9.27
C VAL A 257 15.51 -11.75 10.67
N ALA A 258 16.35 -11.04 11.42
CA ALA A 258 16.68 -11.42 12.80
C ALA A 258 15.43 -11.48 13.68
N ALA A 259 14.54 -10.49 13.59
CA ALA A 259 13.30 -10.48 14.35
C ALA A 259 12.39 -11.66 14.00
N LEU A 260 12.27 -12.01 12.71
CA LEU A 260 11.48 -13.17 12.27
C LEU A 260 12.08 -14.49 12.80
N LYS A 261 13.39 -14.67 12.75
CA LYS A 261 14.06 -15.82 13.37
C LYS A 261 13.82 -15.88 14.88
N MET A 262 13.85 -14.74 15.56
CA MET A 262 13.55 -14.66 17.00
C MET A 262 12.07 -14.92 17.33
N LEU A 263 11.15 -14.70 16.40
CA LEU A 263 9.74 -15.07 16.56
C LEU A 263 9.50 -16.58 16.44
N GLY A 264 10.49 -17.34 15.96
CA GLY A 264 10.44 -18.80 15.90
C GLY A 264 10.03 -19.37 14.54
N PHE A 265 10.12 -18.61 13.44
CA PHE A 265 9.93 -19.14 12.10
C PHE A 265 11.04 -20.14 11.74
N ASP A 266 10.69 -21.31 11.18
CA ASP A 266 11.62 -22.37 10.77
C ASP A 266 12.41 -21.99 9.51
N GLY A 267 11.84 -21.19 8.63
CA GLY A 267 12.50 -20.65 7.44
C GLY A 267 12.09 -19.21 7.17
N VAL A 268 13.07 -18.33 6.97
CA VAL A 268 12.86 -16.90 6.70
C VAL A 268 13.43 -16.57 5.34
N PHE A 269 12.55 -16.25 4.38
CA PHE A 269 12.88 -16.12 2.98
C PHE A 269 12.51 -14.75 2.40
N ASP A 270 13.09 -14.42 1.25
CA ASP A 270 12.84 -13.17 0.54
C ASP A 270 11.83 -13.37 -0.61
N THR A 271 10.71 -12.66 -0.59
CA THR A 271 9.78 -12.64 -1.73
C THR A 271 10.45 -12.12 -3.01
N ASN A 272 11.58 -11.40 -2.91
CA ASN A 272 12.34 -10.94 -4.07
C ASN A 272 12.84 -12.11 -4.94
N PHE A 273 13.18 -13.27 -4.33
CA PHE A 273 13.43 -14.51 -5.08
C PHE A 273 12.24 -14.87 -5.99
N ALA A 274 11.03 -14.85 -5.43
CA ALA A 274 9.82 -15.15 -6.20
C ALA A 274 9.46 -14.05 -7.21
N ALA A 275 9.86 -12.79 -6.95
CA ALA A 275 9.77 -11.72 -7.94
C ALA A 275 10.69 -11.99 -9.14
N ASP A 276 11.92 -12.47 -8.90
CA ASP A 276 12.82 -12.90 -9.96
C ASP A 276 12.25 -14.08 -10.75
N LEU A 277 11.64 -15.05 -10.06
CA LEU A 277 10.94 -16.18 -10.69
C LEU A 277 9.75 -15.69 -11.55
N THR A 278 8.98 -14.72 -11.04
CA THR A 278 7.87 -14.11 -11.79
C THR A 278 8.36 -13.46 -13.09
N ILE A 279 9.50 -12.75 -13.06
CA ILE A 279 10.07 -12.14 -14.27
C ILE A 279 10.46 -13.20 -15.30
N MET A 280 10.97 -14.36 -14.88
CA MET A 280 11.30 -15.42 -15.83
C MET A 280 10.07 -15.94 -16.56
N GLU A 281 8.98 -16.19 -15.84
CA GLU A 281 7.71 -16.67 -16.42
C GLU A 281 7.00 -15.56 -17.23
N GLU A 282 6.85 -14.36 -16.66
CA GLU A 282 6.12 -13.25 -17.30
C GLU A 282 6.84 -12.71 -18.54
N ALA A 283 8.18 -12.64 -18.53
CA ALA A 283 8.94 -12.26 -19.72
C ALA A 283 8.82 -13.33 -20.81
N THR A 284 8.81 -14.61 -20.46
CA THR A 284 8.60 -15.71 -21.40
C THR A 284 7.20 -15.66 -21.99
N GLU A 285 6.18 -15.44 -21.18
CA GLU A 285 4.80 -15.25 -21.62
C GLU A 285 4.67 -14.03 -22.54
N PHE A 286 5.27 -12.90 -22.16
CA PHE A 286 5.27 -11.68 -22.97
C PHE A 286 5.87 -11.91 -24.36
N LEU A 287 7.06 -12.47 -24.43
CA LEU A 287 7.74 -12.77 -25.69
C LEU A 287 6.92 -13.73 -26.56
N GLY A 288 6.28 -14.74 -25.94
CA GLY A 288 5.40 -15.68 -26.63
C GLY A 288 4.18 -14.97 -27.27
N ARG A 289 3.49 -14.11 -26.51
CA ARG A 289 2.33 -13.33 -27.00
C ARG A 289 2.75 -12.29 -28.03
N PHE A 290 3.87 -11.59 -27.79
CA PHE A 290 4.39 -10.57 -28.69
C PHE A 290 4.75 -11.14 -30.06
N ASN A 291 5.44 -12.26 -30.12
CA ASN A 291 5.81 -12.93 -31.37
C ASN A 291 4.60 -13.44 -32.17
N LYS A 292 3.53 -13.84 -31.49
CA LYS A 292 2.28 -14.30 -32.12
C LYS A 292 1.33 -13.16 -32.46
N GLY A 293 1.49 -11.99 -31.84
CA GLY A 293 0.56 -10.86 -31.95
C GLY A 293 -0.79 -11.13 -31.27
N GLU A 294 -0.83 -11.97 -30.23
CA GLU A 294 -2.05 -12.39 -29.56
C GLU A 294 -2.16 -11.84 -28.14
N ASN A 295 -3.37 -11.45 -27.72
CA ASN A 295 -3.69 -10.97 -26.36
C ASN A 295 -2.76 -9.84 -25.87
N LEU A 296 -2.43 -8.89 -26.77
CA LEU A 296 -1.69 -7.68 -26.43
C LEU A 296 -2.66 -6.49 -26.19
N PRO A 297 -2.31 -5.55 -25.29
CA PRO A 297 -1.11 -5.57 -24.45
C PRO A 297 -1.14 -6.68 -23.40
N LEU A 298 0.03 -7.24 -23.05
CA LEU A 298 0.14 -8.00 -21.81
C LEU A 298 0.05 -7.01 -20.64
N ILE A 299 -0.77 -7.33 -19.62
CA ILE A 299 -0.92 -6.49 -18.42
C ILE A 299 -0.49 -7.29 -17.21
N THR A 300 0.40 -6.73 -16.38
CA THR A 300 0.93 -7.40 -15.17
C THR A 300 -0.17 -7.84 -14.21
N SER A 301 0.03 -8.94 -13.48
CA SER A 301 -0.94 -9.56 -12.58
C SER A 301 -0.52 -9.56 -11.11
N CYS A 302 0.66 -9.08 -10.75
CA CYS A 302 1.21 -9.18 -9.40
C CYS A 302 0.48 -8.32 -8.33
N SER A 303 -0.38 -7.37 -8.75
CA SER A 303 -1.14 -6.48 -7.86
C SER A 303 -2.59 -6.98 -7.68
N PRO A 304 -2.94 -7.67 -6.57
CA PRO A 304 -4.27 -8.27 -6.40
C PRO A 304 -5.40 -7.26 -6.31
N GLY A 305 -5.12 -6.02 -5.89
CA GLY A 305 -6.11 -4.94 -5.94
C GLY A 305 -6.44 -4.53 -7.37
N TRP A 306 -5.47 -4.55 -8.28
CA TRP A 306 -5.67 -4.35 -9.70
C TRP A 306 -6.45 -5.53 -10.32
N ILE A 307 -6.05 -6.76 -10.03
CA ILE A 307 -6.76 -7.95 -10.52
C ILE A 307 -8.23 -7.89 -10.12
N LYS A 308 -8.53 -7.64 -8.85
CA LYS A 308 -9.92 -7.51 -8.38
C LYS A 308 -10.66 -6.35 -9.05
N PHE A 309 -9.96 -5.24 -9.33
CA PHE A 309 -10.54 -4.13 -10.09
C PHE A 309 -10.84 -4.53 -11.54
N CYS A 310 -9.95 -5.25 -12.20
CA CYS A 310 -10.18 -5.78 -13.54
C CYS A 310 -11.38 -6.73 -13.57
N GLU A 311 -11.42 -7.71 -12.66
CA GLU A 311 -12.51 -8.68 -12.54
C GLU A 311 -13.88 -8.03 -12.32
N HIS A 312 -13.97 -6.90 -11.58
CA HIS A 312 -15.23 -6.20 -11.30
C HIS A 312 -15.62 -5.15 -12.35
N TYR A 313 -14.65 -4.42 -12.89
CA TYR A 313 -14.92 -3.18 -13.65
C TYR A 313 -14.50 -3.22 -15.10
N TYR A 314 -13.54 -4.11 -15.46
CA TYR A 314 -12.96 -4.23 -16.79
C TYR A 314 -12.76 -5.70 -17.20
N PRO A 315 -13.79 -6.57 -17.09
CA PRO A 315 -13.64 -8.00 -17.36
C PRO A 315 -13.19 -8.29 -18.80
N GLU A 316 -13.43 -7.37 -19.75
CA GLU A 316 -12.97 -7.47 -21.13
C GLU A 316 -11.44 -7.52 -21.28
N PHE A 317 -10.69 -7.06 -20.27
CA PHE A 317 -9.22 -7.13 -20.24
C PHE A 317 -8.67 -8.38 -19.53
N ILE A 318 -9.52 -9.26 -19.02
CA ILE A 318 -9.06 -10.53 -18.40
C ILE A 318 -8.16 -11.34 -19.35
N PRO A 319 -8.43 -11.48 -20.67
CA PRO A 319 -7.53 -12.18 -21.59
C PRO A 319 -6.15 -11.52 -21.75
N ASN A 320 -6.05 -10.24 -21.43
CA ASN A 320 -4.81 -9.48 -21.50
C ASN A 320 -3.94 -9.59 -20.24
N LEU A 321 -4.50 -10.08 -19.12
CA LEU A 321 -3.73 -10.25 -17.91
C LEU A 321 -2.65 -11.32 -18.10
N SER A 322 -1.49 -11.11 -17.48
CA SER A 322 -0.49 -12.15 -17.31
C SER A 322 -1.11 -13.31 -16.53
N SER A 323 -0.90 -14.52 -16.98
CA SER A 323 -1.35 -15.73 -16.28
C SER A 323 -0.45 -16.08 -15.09
N CYS A 324 0.69 -15.44 -14.93
CA CYS A 324 1.61 -15.65 -13.83
C CYS A 324 0.96 -15.34 -12.49
N LYS A 325 1.13 -16.20 -11.50
CA LYS A 325 0.82 -15.89 -10.10
C LYS A 325 1.68 -14.71 -9.65
N SER A 326 1.22 -13.98 -8.66
CA SER A 326 2.05 -12.93 -8.05
C SER A 326 3.28 -13.53 -7.34
N PRO A 327 4.34 -12.76 -7.06
CA PRO A 327 5.48 -13.24 -6.28
C PRO A 327 5.09 -13.91 -4.95
N GLN A 328 4.04 -13.42 -4.27
CA GLN A 328 3.49 -14.10 -3.09
C GLN A 328 2.99 -15.50 -3.42
N GLY A 329 2.16 -15.64 -4.44
CA GLY A 329 1.62 -16.92 -4.86
C GLY A 329 2.69 -17.87 -5.39
N MET A 330 3.62 -17.36 -6.21
CA MET A 330 4.75 -18.15 -6.71
C MET A 330 5.62 -18.71 -5.59
N PHE A 331 5.95 -17.87 -4.58
CA PHE A 331 6.68 -18.37 -3.41
C PHE A 331 5.93 -19.50 -2.71
N GLY A 332 4.63 -19.31 -2.43
CA GLY A 332 3.82 -20.33 -1.76
C GLY A 332 3.75 -21.63 -2.56
N SER A 333 3.57 -21.52 -3.87
CA SER A 333 3.58 -22.67 -4.78
C SER A 333 4.90 -23.44 -4.72
N VAL A 334 6.03 -22.72 -4.78
CA VAL A 334 7.38 -23.33 -4.73
C VAL A 334 7.67 -23.90 -3.35
N ALA A 335 7.21 -23.25 -2.28
CA ALA A 335 7.39 -23.73 -0.90
C ALA A 335 6.65 -25.08 -0.69
N LYS A 336 5.43 -25.20 -1.21
CA LYS A 336 4.63 -26.44 -1.06
C LYS A 336 4.92 -27.51 -2.12
N THR A 337 5.80 -27.24 -3.09
CA THR A 337 6.19 -28.23 -4.11
C THR A 337 7.70 -28.51 -4.06
N TYR A 338 8.51 -27.69 -4.70
CA TYR A 338 9.96 -27.87 -4.77
C TYR A 338 10.65 -27.91 -3.40
N TYR A 339 10.33 -26.96 -2.50
CA TYR A 339 10.94 -26.93 -1.17
C TYR A 339 10.52 -28.16 -0.34
N ALA A 340 9.24 -28.54 -0.40
CA ALA A 340 8.73 -29.73 0.26
C ALA A 340 9.47 -30.99 -0.22
N GLU A 341 9.63 -31.17 -1.54
CA GLU A 341 10.37 -32.29 -2.14
C GLU A 341 11.84 -32.26 -1.73
N LYS A 342 12.50 -31.12 -1.85
CA LYS A 342 13.93 -30.94 -1.54
C LYS A 342 14.27 -31.22 -0.07
N MET A 343 13.37 -30.85 0.84
CA MET A 343 13.53 -31.04 2.29
C MET A 343 12.94 -32.36 2.80
N GLY A 344 12.26 -33.13 1.95
CA GLY A 344 11.60 -34.39 2.33
C GLY A 344 10.41 -34.18 3.27
N LEU A 345 9.67 -33.06 3.12
CA LEU A 345 8.54 -32.66 3.95
C LEU A 345 7.21 -32.97 3.25
N ASP A 346 6.16 -33.24 4.03
CA ASP A 346 4.80 -33.29 3.48
C ASP A 346 4.28 -31.86 3.28
N PRO A 347 3.80 -31.47 2.09
CA PRO A 347 3.27 -30.12 1.84
C PRO A 347 2.19 -29.66 2.82
N LYS A 348 1.40 -30.57 3.41
CA LYS A 348 0.37 -30.25 4.40
C LYS A 348 0.93 -29.78 5.74
N ASP A 349 2.17 -30.14 6.06
CA ASP A 349 2.84 -29.79 7.31
C ASP A 349 3.55 -28.43 7.20
N ILE A 350 3.74 -27.93 5.97
CA ILE A 350 4.31 -26.59 5.71
C ILE A 350 3.22 -25.53 5.85
N PHE A 351 3.43 -24.59 6.76
CA PHE A 351 2.57 -23.42 6.93
C PHE A 351 3.27 -22.17 6.39
N VAL A 352 2.76 -21.62 5.28
CA VAL A 352 3.37 -20.49 4.58
C VAL A 352 2.76 -19.18 5.04
N VAL A 353 3.58 -18.34 5.65
CA VAL A 353 3.24 -16.98 6.07
C VAL A 353 3.82 -15.97 5.09
N SER A 354 3.03 -14.98 4.68
CA SER A 354 3.53 -13.85 3.90
C SER A 354 3.44 -12.55 4.70
N VAL A 355 4.53 -11.79 4.76
CA VAL A 355 4.55 -10.42 5.30
C VAL A 355 4.49 -9.43 4.15
N MET A 356 3.38 -8.69 4.07
CA MET A 356 3.06 -7.87 2.90
C MET A 356 2.76 -6.42 3.27
N PRO A 357 3.18 -5.44 2.46
CA PRO A 357 2.78 -4.04 2.61
C PRO A 357 1.33 -3.78 2.16
N CYS A 358 0.57 -4.83 1.91
CA CYS A 358 -0.67 -4.83 1.15
C CYS A 358 -1.77 -5.58 1.90
N THR A 359 -2.98 -5.02 1.94
CA THR A 359 -4.14 -5.71 2.51
C THR A 359 -4.88 -6.59 1.49
N ALA A 360 -4.76 -6.29 0.19
CA ALA A 360 -5.34 -7.13 -0.85
C ALA A 360 -4.65 -8.51 -0.98
N LYS A 361 -3.45 -8.67 -0.42
CA LYS A 361 -2.76 -9.96 -0.33
C LYS A 361 -3.48 -10.96 0.60
N LYS A 362 -4.24 -10.48 1.59
CA LYS A 362 -5.14 -11.32 2.38
C LYS A 362 -6.26 -11.92 1.52
N PHE A 363 -6.84 -11.11 0.64
CA PHE A 363 -7.84 -11.59 -0.34
C PHE A 363 -7.22 -12.57 -1.34
N GLU A 364 -5.99 -12.30 -1.83
CA GLU A 364 -5.30 -13.21 -2.76
C GLU A 364 -5.01 -14.58 -2.11
N ALA A 365 -4.63 -14.61 -0.84
CA ALA A 365 -4.38 -15.84 -0.09
C ALA A 365 -5.65 -16.71 0.08
N GLU A 366 -6.83 -16.11 0.04
CA GLU A 366 -8.13 -16.81 0.13
C GLU A 366 -8.68 -17.26 -1.24
N ARG A 367 -7.95 -17.01 -2.35
CA ARG A 367 -8.39 -17.44 -3.70
C ARG A 367 -8.29 -18.97 -3.83
N THR A 368 -9.35 -19.60 -4.30
CA THR A 368 -9.43 -21.05 -4.50
C THR A 368 -8.74 -21.55 -5.77
N ASP A 369 -8.42 -20.61 -6.69
CA ASP A 369 -7.69 -20.85 -7.94
C ASP A 369 -6.15 -20.72 -7.76
N HIS A 370 -5.68 -20.42 -6.55
CA HIS A 370 -4.27 -20.36 -6.15
C HIS A 370 -3.92 -21.59 -5.29
N SER A 371 -3.70 -22.73 -5.94
CA SER A 371 -3.36 -24.00 -5.26
C SER A 371 -2.45 -24.82 -6.17
N ALA A 372 -1.16 -24.87 -5.85
CA ALA A 372 -0.18 -25.71 -6.55
C ALA A 372 -0.31 -27.20 -6.15
N VAL A 373 -0.79 -27.46 -4.95
CA VAL A 373 -1.07 -28.80 -4.42
C VAL A 373 -2.56 -28.92 -4.13
N ALA A 374 -3.23 -29.85 -4.77
CA ALA A 374 -4.68 -30.01 -4.67
C ALA A 374 -5.17 -30.04 -3.21
N GLY A 375 -6.12 -29.17 -2.88
CA GLY A 375 -6.71 -29.06 -1.55
C GLY A 375 -5.90 -28.29 -0.51
N LEU A 376 -4.72 -27.76 -0.86
CA LEU A 376 -3.90 -26.92 0.02
C LEU A 376 -3.79 -25.50 -0.54
N PRO A 377 -3.95 -24.44 0.28
CA PRO A 377 -3.68 -23.08 -0.18
C PRO A 377 -2.16 -22.88 -0.39
N ASP A 378 -1.77 -22.07 -1.36
CA ASP A 378 -0.37 -21.70 -1.52
C ASP A 378 0.13 -20.86 -0.33
N ILE A 379 -0.73 -20.01 0.25
CA ILE A 379 -0.46 -19.13 1.40
C ILE A 379 -1.47 -19.40 2.50
N ASP A 380 -1.00 -19.78 3.68
CA ASP A 380 -1.86 -20.10 4.83
C ASP A 380 -2.26 -18.85 5.63
N ALA A 381 -1.36 -17.86 5.74
CA ALA A 381 -1.64 -16.58 6.37
C ALA A 381 -0.89 -15.43 5.69
N SER A 382 -1.57 -14.31 5.52
CA SER A 382 -0.95 -13.07 5.02
C SER A 382 -1.09 -11.96 6.06
N ILE A 383 0.03 -11.48 6.62
CA ILE A 383 0.07 -10.41 7.60
C ILE A 383 0.67 -9.13 7.02
N THR A 384 0.22 -7.99 7.50
CA THR A 384 0.72 -6.68 7.09
C THR A 384 2.00 -6.31 7.85
N VAL A 385 2.70 -5.25 7.39
CA VAL A 385 3.86 -4.67 8.10
C VAL A 385 3.48 -4.26 9.53
N ARG A 386 2.29 -3.68 9.72
CA ARG A 386 1.78 -3.30 11.05
C ARG A 386 1.51 -4.51 11.94
N GLU A 387 0.98 -5.60 11.39
CA GLU A 387 0.77 -6.85 12.13
C GLU A 387 2.11 -7.45 12.57
N LEU A 388 3.10 -7.52 11.67
CA LEU A 388 4.46 -7.97 12.03
C LEU A 388 5.06 -7.08 13.14
N ALA A 389 4.95 -5.76 13.03
CA ALA A 389 5.44 -4.85 14.07
C ALA A 389 4.77 -5.11 15.43
N ARG A 390 3.46 -5.42 15.45
CA ARG A 390 2.76 -5.83 16.69
C ARG A 390 3.27 -7.16 17.24
N MET A 391 3.55 -8.15 16.38
CA MET A 391 4.13 -9.43 16.81
C MET A 391 5.51 -9.22 17.45
N ILE A 392 6.39 -8.45 16.83
CA ILE A 392 7.73 -8.12 17.33
C ILE A 392 7.64 -7.42 18.71
N LYS A 393 6.75 -6.40 18.82
CA LYS A 393 6.50 -5.68 20.09
C LYS A 393 5.94 -6.61 21.18
N LYS A 394 4.98 -7.48 20.82
CA LYS A 394 4.35 -8.45 21.74
C LYS A 394 5.34 -9.50 22.24
N ALA A 395 6.29 -9.92 21.41
CA ALA A 395 7.37 -10.83 21.80
C ALA A 395 8.47 -10.16 22.65
N GLY A 396 8.38 -8.84 22.89
CA GLY A 396 9.38 -8.11 23.68
C GLY A 396 10.74 -7.92 22.98
N ILE A 397 10.79 -8.09 21.66
CA ILE A 397 12.02 -7.96 20.86
C ILE A 397 12.37 -6.47 20.73
N ASN A 398 13.56 -6.08 21.24
CA ASN A 398 14.08 -4.74 21.04
C ASN A 398 14.68 -4.61 19.62
N PHE A 399 13.83 -4.29 18.65
CA PHE A 399 14.17 -4.25 17.22
C PHE A 399 15.40 -3.39 16.88
N ARG A 400 15.67 -2.34 17.67
CA ARG A 400 16.83 -1.47 17.44
C ARG A 400 18.14 -2.08 17.89
N MET A 401 18.11 -3.01 18.84
CA MET A 401 19.29 -3.58 19.49
C MET A 401 19.69 -4.96 19.00
N ILE A 402 18.76 -5.70 18.34
CA ILE A 402 19.09 -7.03 17.81
C ILE A 402 20.14 -6.91 16.70
N PRO A 403 21.04 -7.91 16.54
CA PRO A 403 21.97 -7.96 15.42
C PRO A 403 21.24 -8.19 14.11
N ASP A 404 21.89 -7.88 12.99
CA ASP A 404 21.37 -8.22 11.68
C ASP A 404 21.54 -9.73 11.42
N ALA A 405 20.64 -10.31 10.62
CA ALA A 405 20.70 -11.68 10.13
C ALA A 405 20.44 -11.74 8.62
N GLU A 406 20.81 -12.85 8.02
CA GLU A 406 20.58 -13.12 6.59
C GLU A 406 19.39 -14.06 6.40
N PHE A 407 18.76 -13.99 5.24
CA PHE A 407 17.72 -14.93 4.80
C PHE A 407 18.26 -16.36 4.72
N ASP A 408 17.38 -17.33 4.79
CA ASP A 408 17.74 -18.73 4.73
C ASP A 408 17.80 -19.24 3.28
N SER A 409 18.65 -20.24 3.03
CA SER A 409 18.70 -20.97 1.76
C SER A 409 17.53 -22.00 1.72
N PRO A 410 16.96 -22.31 0.55
CA PRO A 410 17.46 -22.01 -0.81
C PRO A 410 16.86 -20.74 -1.46
N PHE A 411 16.05 -19.94 -0.81
CA PHE A 411 15.32 -18.80 -1.37
C PHE A 411 15.76 -17.45 -0.77
N GLY A 412 16.99 -17.40 -0.29
CA GLY A 412 17.55 -16.21 0.36
C GLY A 412 18.25 -15.24 -0.58
N LEU A 413 18.63 -15.70 -1.75
CA LEU A 413 19.26 -14.85 -2.75
C LEU A 413 18.22 -14.16 -3.62
N ALA A 414 18.36 -12.85 -3.75
CA ALA A 414 17.47 -12.01 -4.52
C ALA A 414 18.23 -10.97 -5.33
N SER A 415 17.66 -10.54 -6.45
CA SER A 415 18.23 -9.47 -7.25
C SER A 415 17.67 -8.09 -6.89
N GLY A 416 18.40 -7.05 -7.27
CA GLY A 416 17.89 -5.69 -7.24
C GLY A 416 16.63 -5.52 -8.11
N ALA A 417 16.50 -6.28 -9.19
CA ALA A 417 15.28 -6.32 -10.00
C ALA A 417 14.07 -6.76 -9.16
N GLY A 418 14.20 -7.80 -8.32
CA GLY A 418 13.15 -8.19 -7.38
C GLY A 418 12.86 -7.12 -6.32
N THR A 419 13.89 -6.41 -5.85
CA THR A 419 13.74 -5.34 -4.86
C THR A 419 12.88 -4.18 -5.36
N ILE A 420 13.09 -3.71 -6.60
CA ILE A 420 12.35 -2.57 -7.14
C ILE A 420 10.87 -2.85 -7.45
N PHE A 421 10.39 -4.09 -7.39
CA PHE A 421 8.97 -4.43 -7.47
C PHE A 421 8.10 -3.67 -6.45
N GLY A 422 8.71 -3.24 -5.36
CA GLY A 422 8.03 -2.45 -4.34
C GLY A 422 7.61 -1.04 -4.78
N ALA A 423 8.19 -0.50 -5.85
CA ALA A 423 7.88 0.80 -6.43
C ALA A 423 7.18 0.65 -7.78
N THR A 424 6.28 1.60 -8.11
CA THR A 424 5.63 1.61 -9.43
C THR A 424 6.63 1.85 -10.54
N GLY A 425 6.55 1.08 -11.61
CA GLY A 425 7.53 1.00 -12.69
C GLY A 425 8.63 -0.03 -12.47
N GLY A 426 8.74 -0.58 -11.25
CA GLY A 426 9.78 -1.54 -10.91
C GLY A 426 9.60 -2.91 -11.55
N VAL A 427 8.37 -3.38 -11.70
CA VAL A 427 8.08 -4.64 -12.41
C VAL A 427 8.43 -4.49 -13.89
N MET A 428 7.99 -3.38 -14.51
CA MET A 428 8.32 -3.05 -15.90
C MET A 428 9.83 -2.98 -16.12
N GLU A 429 10.55 -2.27 -15.25
CA GLU A 429 12.00 -2.16 -15.35
C GLU A 429 12.69 -3.52 -15.19
N ALA A 430 12.25 -4.35 -14.23
CA ALA A 430 12.80 -5.69 -14.02
C ALA A 430 12.60 -6.60 -15.25
N ALA A 431 11.39 -6.55 -15.85
CA ALA A 431 11.07 -7.28 -17.07
C ALA A 431 11.93 -6.80 -18.26
N LEU A 432 12.09 -5.49 -18.42
CA LEU A 432 12.90 -4.89 -19.49
C LEU A 432 14.38 -5.22 -19.34
N ARG A 433 14.92 -5.24 -18.12
CA ARG A 433 16.32 -5.66 -17.85
C ARG A 433 16.58 -7.09 -18.35
N THR A 434 15.64 -8.00 -18.09
CA THR A 434 15.74 -9.40 -18.53
C THR A 434 15.49 -9.55 -20.03
N ALA A 435 14.40 -8.95 -20.55
CA ALA A 435 14.05 -9.01 -21.97
C ALA A 435 15.15 -8.45 -22.86
N TYR A 436 15.80 -7.36 -22.46
CA TYR A 436 16.92 -6.78 -23.21
C TYR A 436 18.02 -7.81 -23.43
N GLU A 437 18.53 -8.46 -22.38
CA GLU A 437 19.62 -9.44 -22.51
C GLU A 437 19.21 -10.70 -23.28
N VAL A 438 17.99 -11.20 -23.04
CA VAL A 438 17.48 -12.39 -23.72
C VAL A 438 17.30 -12.15 -25.22
N VAL A 439 16.79 -10.98 -25.61
CA VAL A 439 16.49 -10.67 -27.02
C VAL A 439 17.72 -10.20 -27.79
N THR A 440 18.58 -9.38 -27.15
CA THR A 440 19.74 -8.79 -27.84
C THR A 440 21.00 -9.66 -27.76
N GLY A 441 21.09 -10.54 -26.77
CA GLY A 441 22.31 -11.28 -26.43
C GLY A 441 23.42 -10.40 -25.86
N ASN A 442 23.18 -9.10 -25.64
CA ASN A 442 24.14 -8.15 -25.10
C ASN A 442 23.90 -7.91 -23.62
N GLU A 443 24.98 -7.75 -22.85
CA GLU A 443 24.87 -7.43 -21.44
C GLU A 443 24.34 -5.99 -21.23
N LEU A 444 23.38 -5.81 -20.31
CA LEU A 444 22.91 -4.51 -19.89
C LEU A 444 23.89 -3.92 -18.87
N GLU A 445 24.65 -2.91 -19.27
CA GLU A 445 25.62 -2.20 -18.42
C GLU A 445 24.99 -0.95 -17.79
N ASP A 446 24.21 -0.19 -18.56
CA ASP A 446 23.56 1.05 -18.10
C ASP A 446 22.09 0.83 -17.71
N PHE A 447 21.84 0.73 -16.42
CA PHE A 447 20.48 0.60 -15.85
C PHE A 447 19.65 1.89 -15.96
N ALA A 448 20.27 3.03 -16.27
CA ALA A 448 19.53 4.27 -16.52
C ALA A 448 18.75 4.22 -17.84
N THR A 449 19.06 3.29 -18.75
CA THR A 449 18.33 3.05 -20.01
C THR A 449 16.81 2.94 -19.79
N PHE A 450 16.39 2.34 -18.68
CA PHE A 450 14.97 2.15 -18.36
C PHE A 450 14.41 3.15 -17.33
N SER A 451 15.13 4.24 -17.05
CA SER A 451 14.71 5.25 -16.05
C SER A 451 13.38 5.96 -16.37
N ALA A 452 12.96 5.99 -17.62
CA ALA A 452 11.71 6.63 -18.04
C ALA A 452 10.45 6.00 -17.40
N VAL A 453 10.51 4.73 -16.97
CA VAL A 453 9.41 4.06 -16.27
C VAL A 453 9.46 4.24 -14.75
N ARG A 454 10.50 4.84 -14.19
CA ARG A 454 10.65 5.15 -12.76
C ARG A 454 9.78 6.35 -12.34
N GLY A 455 9.57 6.49 -11.03
CA GLY A 455 8.82 7.58 -10.42
C GLY A 455 7.49 7.11 -9.83
N VAL A 456 6.93 7.90 -8.92
CA VAL A 456 5.81 7.45 -8.08
C VAL A 456 4.43 7.92 -8.55
N GLU A 457 4.34 8.76 -9.57
CA GLU A 457 3.10 9.41 -9.97
C GLU A 457 2.69 9.14 -11.41
N GLY A 458 1.39 9.22 -11.62
CA GLY A 458 0.76 9.38 -12.92
C GLY A 458 0.78 8.13 -13.80
N VAL A 459 0.77 8.41 -15.09
CA VAL A 459 0.98 7.46 -16.17
C VAL A 459 2.33 7.78 -16.80
N LYS A 460 3.16 6.76 -16.99
CA LYS A 460 4.45 6.86 -17.68
C LYS A 460 4.39 6.01 -18.93
N GLU A 461 4.91 6.52 -20.02
CA GLU A 461 4.95 5.84 -21.32
C GLU A 461 6.38 5.88 -21.83
N ALA A 462 6.82 4.79 -22.41
CA ALA A 462 8.12 4.70 -23.08
C ALA A 462 8.06 3.76 -24.28
N THR A 463 9.00 3.96 -25.21
CA THR A 463 9.24 3.05 -26.33
C THR A 463 10.70 2.64 -26.28
N TYR A 464 10.95 1.34 -26.26
CA TYR A 464 12.29 0.76 -26.24
C TYR A 464 12.54 -0.03 -27.50
N ASN A 465 13.77 0.06 -28.03
CA ASN A 465 14.19 -0.76 -29.17
C ASN A 465 14.94 -1.98 -28.62
N LEU A 466 14.36 -3.15 -28.83
CA LEU A 466 14.97 -4.44 -28.49
C LEU A 466 15.39 -5.14 -29.80
N ASN A 467 16.66 -5.00 -30.17
CA ASN A 467 17.24 -5.61 -31.37
C ASN A 467 16.48 -5.27 -32.69
N GLY A 468 16.15 -3.99 -32.88
CA GLY A 468 15.41 -3.53 -34.08
C GLY A 468 13.90 -3.60 -33.96
N THR A 469 13.36 -4.17 -32.90
CA THR A 469 11.92 -4.24 -32.63
C THR A 469 11.51 -3.20 -31.57
N GLU A 470 10.56 -2.34 -31.92
CA GLU A 470 10.02 -1.37 -30.97
C GLU A 470 9.01 -2.05 -30.02
N VAL A 471 9.20 -1.84 -28.72
CA VAL A 471 8.28 -2.27 -27.66
C VAL A 471 7.74 -1.03 -26.94
N LYS A 472 6.41 -0.85 -26.99
CA LYS A 472 5.70 0.27 -26.39
C LYS A 472 5.13 -0.14 -25.04
N VAL A 473 5.55 0.55 -23.99
CA VAL A 473 5.18 0.22 -22.61
C VAL A 473 4.45 1.37 -21.93
N ALA A 474 3.57 1.02 -20.97
CA ALA A 474 2.95 1.98 -20.07
C ALA A 474 2.98 1.49 -18.64
N VAL A 475 3.11 2.44 -17.69
CA VAL A 475 3.04 2.20 -16.26
C VAL A 475 1.96 3.09 -15.67
N ALA A 476 0.97 2.50 -15.00
CA ALA A 476 -0.11 3.20 -14.32
C ALA A 476 0.00 3.06 -12.80
N SER A 477 0.17 4.18 -12.12
CA SER A 477 0.25 4.29 -10.67
C SER A 477 -1.10 4.72 -10.09
N GLY A 478 -1.78 3.82 -9.37
CA GLY A 478 -3.14 4.01 -8.87
C GLY A 478 -4.23 3.73 -9.92
N LEU A 479 -5.43 3.32 -9.45
CA LEU A 479 -6.45 2.80 -10.36
C LEU A 479 -7.18 3.86 -11.17
N ALA A 480 -7.22 5.11 -10.74
CA ALA A 480 -7.71 6.20 -11.59
C ALA A 480 -6.84 6.38 -12.85
N ASN A 481 -5.53 6.18 -12.72
CA ASN A 481 -4.61 6.19 -13.86
C ASN A 481 -4.68 4.90 -14.68
N ALA A 482 -4.84 3.76 -14.03
CA ALA A 482 -5.12 2.50 -14.71
C ALA A 482 -6.34 2.62 -15.62
N LYS A 483 -7.45 3.16 -15.09
CA LYS A 483 -8.65 3.46 -15.91
C LYS A 483 -8.32 4.28 -17.15
N LYS A 484 -7.56 5.38 -17.01
CA LYS A 484 -7.20 6.23 -18.17
C LYS A 484 -6.46 5.44 -19.24
N VAL A 485 -5.48 4.62 -18.84
CA VAL A 485 -4.71 3.77 -19.78
C VAL A 485 -5.62 2.76 -20.46
N LEU A 486 -6.49 2.07 -19.70
CA LEU A 486 -7.42 1.09 -20.26
C LEU A 486 -8.42 1.70 -21.24
N GLU A 487 -8.96 2.89 -20.93
CA GLU A 487 -9.88 3.60 -21.84
C GLU A 487 -9.18 4.05 -23.15
N MET A 488 -7.92 4.49 -23.08
CA MET A 488 -7.11 4.82 -24.27
C MET A 488 -6.85 3.58 -25.14
N VAL A 489 -6.58 2.42 -24.51
CA VAL A 489 -6.42 1.15 -25.23
C VAL A 489 -7.74 0.71 -25.85
N LYS A 490 -8.84 0.76 -25.09
CA LYS A 490 -10.19 0.37 -25.54
C LYS A 490 -10.72 1.22 -26.69
N SER A 491 -10.45 2.52 -26.67
CA SER A 491 -10.83 3.44 -27.75
C SER A 491 -9.94 3.33 -29.00
N GLY A 492 -8.80 2.63 -28.90
CA GLY A 492 -7.81 2.56 -29.96
C GLY A 492 -6.94 3.81 -30.11
N GLU A 493 -7.04 4.77 -29.17
CA GLU A 493 -6.23 5.99 -29.16
C GLU A 493 -4.74 5.68 -28.95
N LYS A 494 -4.46 4.69 -28.12
CA LYS A 494 -3.09 4.23 -27.82
C LYS A 494 -2.98 2.71 -27.99
N LYS A 495 -1.81 2.28 -28.42
CA LYS A 495 -1.45 0.86 -28.48
C LYS A 495 -0.16 0.66 -27.69
N TYR A 496 -0.20 -0.30 -26.78
CA TYR A 496 0.94 -0.74 -25.99
C TYR A 496 1.14 -2.24 -26.18
N ASP A 497 2.34 -2.70 -25.94
CA ASP A 497 2.70 -4.12 -25.98
C ASP A 497 2.70 -4.69 -24.56
N PHE A 498 3.14 -3.88 -23.57
CA PHE A 498 3.21 -4.29 -22.18
C PHE A 498 2.77 -3.14 -21.25
N ILE A 499 1.93 -3.44 -20.25
CA ILE A 499 1.41 -2.47 -19.29
C ILE A 499 1.63 -2.98 -17.87
N GLU A 500 2.27 -2.15 -17.02
CA GLU A 500 2.28 -2.35 -15.57
C GLU A 500 1.16 -1.55 -14.92
N ILE A 501 0.37 -2.20 -14.04
CA ILE A 501 -0.63 -1.52 -13.21
C ILE A 501 -0.39 -1.83 -11.74
N MET A 502 -0.11 -0.78 -10.96
CA MET A 502 -0.08 -0.82 -9.51
C MET A 502 -1.34 -0.19 -8.93
N ALA A 503 -2.13 -0.97 -8.15
CA ALA A 503 -3.36 -0.46 -7.53
C ALA A 503 -3.10 0.69 -6.56
N CYS A 504 -2.05 0.61 -5.75
CA CYS A 504 -1.70 1.66 -4.81
C CYS A 504 -0.90 2.77 -5.49
N PRO A 505 -1.23 4.07 -5.26
CA PRO A 505 -0.43 5.17 -5.77
C PRO A 505 1.03 5.09 -5.26
N GLY A 506 1.99 5.07 -6.17
CA GLY A 506 3.42 4.89 -5.86
C GLY A 506 3.88 3.43 -5.77
N GLY A 507 2.97 2.45 -5.81
CA GLY A 507 3.29 1.04 -5.68
C GLY A 507 3.16 0.51 -4.24
N CYS A 508 3.81 -0.63 -3.96
CA CYS A 508 3.74 -1.32 -2.67
C CYS A 508 4.34 -0.52 -1.50
N VAL A 509 5.24 0.44 -1.77
CA VAL A 509 5.76 1.39 -0.77
C VAL A 509 4.66 2.21 -0.09
N ASN A 510 3.49 2.34 -0.73
CA ASN A 510 2.30 3.01 -0.20
C ASN A 510 1.10 2.05 -0.06
N GLY A 511 1.36 0.78 0.12
CA GLY A 511 0.32 -0.25 0.27
C GLY A 511 -0.52 -0.08 1.54
N GLY A 512 -1.74 -0.61 1.51
CA GLY A 512 -2.69 -0.53 2.62
C GLY A 512 -2.23 -1.19 3.93
N GLY A 513 -1.17 -2.02 3.87
CA GLY A 513 -0.54 -2.68 5.02
C GLY A 513 0.70 -1.98 5.58
N GLN A 514 1.17 -0.90 4.97
CA GLN A 514 2.32 -0.11 5.41
C GLN A 514 2.03 0.67 6.71
N PRO A 515 3.06 1.11 7.46
CA PRO A 515 2.91 2.01 8.59
C PRO A 515 2.06 3.24 8.26
N ILE A 516 1.22 3.64 9.21
CA ILE A 516 0.32 4.78 9.03
C ILE A 516 1.08 6.06 9.37
N VAL A 517 1.22 6.93 8.37
CA VAL A 517 1.85 8.23 8.51
C VAL A 517 0.77 9.29 8.80
N PRO A 518 0.87 10.04 9.91
CA PRO A 518 -0.09 11.09 10.24
C PRO A 518 -0.20 12.14 9.12
N ALA A 519 -1.40 12.70 8.93
CA ALA A 519 -1.62 13.72 7.91
C ALA A 519 -0.79 14.99 8.11
N SER A 520 -0.40 15.31 9.34
CA SER A 520 0.55 16.40 9.63
C SER A 520 1.92 16.22 8.96
N VAL A 521 2.27 15.00 8.58
CA VAL A 521 3.49 14.66 7.84
C VAL A 521 3.16 14.41 6.36
N SER A 522 2.22 13.49 6.05
CA SER A 522 1.95 13.07 4.68
C SER A 522 1.37 14.15 3.76
N ASN A 523 0.83 15.25 4.30
CA ASN A 523 0.40 16.42 3.52
C ASN A 523 1.58 17.27 3.01
N PHE A 524 2.80 17.07 3.52
CA PHE A 524 3.96 17.91 3.24
C PHE A 524 5.20 17.12 2.83
N VAL A 525 5.20 15.79 3.02
CA VAL A 525 6.27 14.88 2.63
C VAL A 525 5.69 13.82 1.71
N ASP A 526 6.32 13.60 0.56
CA ASP A 526 5.93 12.48 -0.30
C ASP A 526 6.49 11.16 0.25
N VAL A 527 5.68 10.52 1.08
CA VAL A 527 5.96 9.22 1.72
C VAL A 527 6.35 8.15 0.70
N ARG A 528 5.73 8.19 -0.48
CA ARG A 528 5.97 7.23 -1.56
C ARG A 528 7.38 7.38 -2.11
N ALA A 529 7.77 8.62 -2.38
CA ALA A 529 9.10 8.93 -2.90
C ALA A 529 10.21 8.58 -1.90
N GLU A 530 10.02 8.89 -0.61
CA GLU A 530 11.03 8.59 0.41
C GLU A 530 11.24 7.08 0.59
N ARG A 531 10.17 6.28 0.64
CA ARG A 531 10.28 4.83 0.72
C ARG A 531 10.83 4.20 -0.58
N ALA A 532 10.44 4.73 -1.76
CA ALA A 532 10.94 4.25 -3.04
C ALA A 532 12.45 4.50 -3.21
N LYS A 533 12.97 5.65 -2.73
CA LYS A 533 14.42 5.92 -2.69
C LYS A 533 15.19 4.82 -1.95
N GLY A 534 14.64 4.30 -0.85
CA GLY A 534 15.23 3.18 -0.12
C GLY A 534 15.37 1.93 -0.99
N LEU A 535 14.32 1.56 -1.75
CA LEU A 535 14.37 0.39 -2.64
C LEU A 535 15.34 0.56 -3.80
N TYR A 536 15.38 1.72 -4.44
CA TYR A 536 16.33 1.99 -5.52
C TYR A 536 17.77 1.99 -5.01
N LYS A 537 18.02 2.54 -3.81
CA LYS A 537 19.33 2.47 -3.16
C LYS A 537 19.74 1.05 -2.82
N ASP A 538 18.77 0.20 -2.41
CA ASP A 538 19.02 -1.23 -2.15
C ASP A 538 19.41 -1.94 -3.46
N ASP A 539 18.66 -1.74 -4.56
CA ASP A 539 19.01 -2.25 -5.89
C ASP A 539 20.41 -1.84 -6.33
N GLU A 540 20.78 -0.57 -6.15
CA GLU A 540 22.11 -0.05 -6.54
C GLU A 540 23.27 -0.71 -5.78
N ASN A 541 23.03 -1.08 -4.53
CA ASN A 541 24.06 -1.69 -3.66
C ASN A 541 24.15 -3.22 -3.80
N LEU A 542 23.14 -3.87 -4.40
CA LEU A 542 23.16 -5.32 -4.58
C LEU A 542 24.10 -5.73 -5.74
N PRO A 543 24.93 -6.76 -5.55
CA PRO A 543 25.82 -7.26 -6.63
C PRO A 543 25.02 -7.93 -7.74
N LEU A 544 23.85 -8.47 -7.43
CA LEU A 544 22.93 -9.11 -8.35
C LEU A 544 21.75 -8.17 -8.64
N ARG A 545 21.63 -7.70 -9.89
CA ARG A 545 20.63 -6.70 -10.28
C ARG A 545 19.65 -7.17 -11.38
N LYS A 546 19.75 -8.41 -11.80
CA LYS A 546 19.01 -8.98 -12.93
C LYS A 546 18.39 -10.32 -12.53
N SER A 547 17.10 -10.51 -12.76
CA SER A 547 16.35 -11.70 -12.31
C SER A 547 16.88 -12.99 -12.93
N HIS A 548 17.18 -13.01 -14.22
CA HIS A 548 17.71 -14.19 -14.94
C HIS A 548 19.13 -14.60 -14.54
N LYS A 549 19.84 -13.78 -13.75
CA LYS A 549 21.16 -14.11 -13.19
C LYS A 549 21.06 -14.68 -11.78
N ASN A 550 19.84 -14.75 -11.17
CA ASN A 550 19.67 -15.27 -9.82
C ASN A 550 19.96 -16.79 -9.76
N PRO A 551 21.00 -17.21 -9.01
CA PRO A 551 21.38 -18.62 -8.96
C PRO A 551 20.32 -19.51 -8.29
N ASP A 552 19.57 -19.00 -7.30
CA ASP A 552 18.50 -19.76 -6.64
C ASP A 552 17.33 -20.01 -7.62
N VAL A 553 16.96 -19.02 -8.43
CA VAL A 553 15.96 -19.18 -9.49
C VAL A 553 16.43 -20.18 -10.53
N LYS A 554 17.69 -20.08 -10.95
CA LYS A 554 18.27 -21.03 -11.90
C LYS A 554 18.25 -22.47 -11.36
N ALA A 555 18.62 -22.66 -10.08
CA ALA A 555 18.58 -23.98 -9.43
C ALA A 555 17.17 -24.58 -9.43
N VAL A 556 16.13 -23.78 -9.18
CA VAL A 556 14.75 -24.26 -9.22
C VAL A 556 14.34 -24.71 -10.62
N TYR A 557 14.78 -24.03 -11.68
CA TYR A 557 14.54 -24.51 -13.04
C TYR A 557 15.34 -25.78 -13.35
N ASP A 558 16.63 -25.79 -13.08
CA ASP A 558 17.52 -26.92 -13.38
C ASP A 558 17.09 -28.19 -12.63
N GLU A 559 16.64 -28.07 -11.38
CA GLU A 559 16.28 -29.21 -10.52
C GLU A 559 14.81 -29.64 -10.64
N PHE A 560 13.89 -28.72 -10.98
CA PHE A 560 12.46 -29.00 -10.80
C PHE A 560 11.57 -28.64 -12.00
N PHE A 561 11.67 -27.42 -12.55
CA PHE A 561 10.77 -26.96 -13.63
C PHE A 561 11.28 -27.26 -15.04
N GLY A 562 12.59 -27.41 -15.23
CA GLY A 562 13.26 -27.52 -16.53
C GLY A 562 13.55 -26.14 -17.11
N GLU A 563 12.57 -25.52 -17.73
CA GLU A 563 12.71 -24.20 -18.37
C GLU A 563 11.48 -23.31 -18.08
N PRO A 564 11.65 -21.96 -18.17
CA PRO A 564 10.51 -21.04 -18.07
C PRO A 564 9.44 -21.36 -19.11
N GLY A 565 8.16 -21.30 -18.69
CA GLY A 565 7.02 -21.64 -19.54
C GLY A 565 6.86 -23.14 -19.82
N SER A 566 7.64 -24.04 -19.18
CA SER A 566 7.44 -25.48 -19.30
C SER A 566 6.04 -25.87 -18.79
N HIS A 567 5.55 -27.04 -19.20
CA HIS A 567 4.24 -27.54 -18.76
C HIS A 567 4.14 -27.62 -17.23
N LYS A 568 5.21 -28.05 -16.54
CA LYS A 568 5.26 -28.13 -15.07
C LYS A 568 5.26 -26.75 -14.43
N ALA A 569 6.04 -25.80 -14.95
CA ALA A 569 6.06 -24.41 -14.50
C ALA A 569 4.69 -23.76 -14.70
N HIS A 570 4.09 -23.92 -15.87
CA HIS A 570 2.76 -23.38 -16.16
C HIS A 570 1.68 -23.94 -15.23
N HIS A 571 1.71 -25.23 -14.91
CA HIS A 571 0.73 -25.84 -14.00
C HIS A 571 0.84 -25.32 -12.55
N ILE A 572 2.04 -25.03 -12.08
CA ILE A 572 2.31 -24.68 -10.68
C ILE A 572 2.33 -23.16 -10.46
N LEU A 573 2.91 -22.40 -11.40
CA LEU A 573 3.20 -20.98 -11.23
C LEU A 573 2.18 -20.04 -11.91
N HIS A 574 1.24 -20.58 -12.69
CA HIS A 574 0.24 -19.80 -13.38
C HIS A 574 -1.16 -20.00 -12.81
N THR A 575 -2.07 -19.10 -13.14
CA THR A 575 -3.47 -19.10 -12.68
C THR A 575 -4.36 -18.43 -13.71
N GLY A 576 -5.68 -18.47 -13.50
CA GLY A 576 -6.68 -17.76 -14.27
C GLY A 576 -7.43 -16.72 -13.48
N TYR A 577 -8.22 -15.91 -14.18
CA TYR A 577 -9.04 -14.85 -13.58
C TYR A 577 -10.45 -14.92 -14.14
N THR A 578 -11.43 -14.53 -13.34
CA THR A 578 -12.85 -14.63 -13.70
C THR A 578 -13.57 -13.32 -13.40
N GLU A 579 -14.56 -12.99 -14.23
CA GLU A 579 -15.45 -11.86 -13.99
C GLU A 579 -16.15 -11.98 -12.64
N ARG A 580 -16.27 -10.85 -11.94
CA ARG A 580 -17.00 -10.72 -10.66
C ARG A 580 -18.10 -9.69 -10.79
N THR A 581 -19.22 -9.95 -10.15
CA THR A 581 -20.30 -8.97 -10.01
C THR A 581 -19.86 -7.81 -9.12
N LYS A 582 -20.44 -6.62 -9.33
CA LYS A 582 -20.17 -5.44 -8.50
C LYS A 582 -20.95 -5.46 -7.17
N TYR A 583 -22.07 -6.19 -7.14
CA TYR A 583 -23.01 -6.31 -6.02
C TYR A 583 -23.55 -7.73 -5.95
#